data_c3ed1e6c5d0c50585cda3944eb79c55f
#
_entry.id   c3ed1e6c5d0c50585cda3944eb79c55f
#
_cell.length_a   1.000
_cell.length_b   1.000
_cell.length_c   1.000
_cell.angle_alpha   90.00
_cell.angle_beta   90.00
_cell.angle_gamma   90.00
#
_symmetry.space_group_name_H-M   'P 1'
#
loop_
_entity.id
_entity.type
_entity.pdbx_description
1 polymer ?
#
loop_
_entity_poly.entity_id
_entity_poly.type
_entity_poly.pdbx_seq_one_letter_code
_entity_poly.pdbx_strand_id
1 'polypeptide(L)'
;MAIDVAKTDRLLGLFADTHLMFDNERRNPTGCEPCQDWLDQPSLIEMTEKAIQMLSKNEENGFFLLVEGGRIDHAHHDTYVRLHFTFP
;
A
#
# COMPACT_ATOMS: atom_id res chain seq x y z
N MET A 1 -9.84 1.26 3.26
CA MET A 1 -10.34 -0.01 2.68
C MET A 1 -11.50 -0.56 3.49
N ALA A 2 -12.65 -0.69 2.83
CA ALA A 2 -13.91 -1.15 3.47
C ALA A 2 -14.02 -2.70 3.44
N ILE A 3 -13.04 -3.40 3.99
CA ILE A 3 -13.02 -4.86 4.06
C ILE A 3 -13.44 -5.30 5.45
N ASP A 4 -14.50 -6.13 5.52
CA ASP A 4 -14.87 -6.79 6.77
C ASP A 4 -13.94 -7.97 7.04
N VAL A 5 -12.95 -7.74 7.86
CA VAL A 5 -11.93 -8.74 8.21
C VAL A 5 -12.54 -9.99 8.84
N ALA A 6 -13.61 -9.85 9.62
CA ALA A 6 -14.24 -10.99 10.30
C ALA A 6 -14.87 -11.98 9.30
N LYS A 7 -15.32 -11.50 8.14
CA LYS A 7 -16.00 -12.30 7.11
C LYS A 7 -15.13 -12.68 5.92
N THR A 8 -13.92 -12.11 5.83
CA THR A 8 -13.02 -12.30 4.69
C THR A 8 -11.91 -13.29 5.05
N ASP A 9 -11.84 -14.42 4.34
CA ASP A 9 -10.80 -15.42 4.54
C ASP A 9 -9.62 -15.28 3.60
N ARG A 10 -9.84 -14.73 2.42
CA ARG A 10 -8.81 -14.51 1.39
C ARG A 10 -8.99 -13.15 0.76
N LEU A 11 -7.89 -12.50 0.46
CA LEU A 11 -7.86 -11.18 -0.17
C LEU A 11 -6.84 -11.15 -1.29
N LEU A 12 -7.25 -10.65 -2.44
CA LEU A 12 -6.37 -10.22 -3.53
C LEU A 12 -6.69 -8.75 -3.83
N GLY A 13 -5.71 -7.88 -3.72
CA GLY A 13 -5.84 -6.46 -4.05
C GLY A 13 -4.88 -6.08 -5.18
N LEU A 14 -5.41 -5.60 -6.28
CA LEU A 14 -4.68 -5.05 -7.43
C LEU A 14 -5.17 -3.63 -7.66
N PHE A 15 -4.40 -2.64 -7.25
CA PHE A 15 -4.85 -1.24 -7.17
C PHE A 15 -4.26 -0.34 -8.25
N ALA A 16 -3.37 -0.86 -9.10
CA ALA A 16 -2.77 -0.15 -10.21
C ALA A 16 -2.35 -1.13 -11.31
N ASP A 17 -2.35 -0.67 -12.55
CA ASP A 17 -1.89 -1.46 -13.71
C ASP A 17 -0.37 -1.65 -13.72
N THR A 18 0.36 -0.77 -13.04
CA THR A 18 1.81 -0.80 -12.94
C THR A 18 2.23 -0.64 -11.48
N HIS A 19 2.88 0.47 -11.14
CA HIS A 19 3.30 0.77 -9.78
C HIS A 19 2.24 1.58 -9.03
N LEU A 20 2.14 1.36 -7.73
CA LEU A 20 1.41 2.27 -6.86
C LEU A 20 2.09 3.65 -6.85
N MET A 21 1.32 4.69 -6.62
CA MET A 21 1.87 6.03 -6.46
C MET A 21 2.82 6.11 -5.26
N PHE A 22 3.75 7.04 -5.33
CA PHE A 22 4.49 7.47 -4.15
C PHE A 22 3.52 8.07 -3.12
N ASP A 23 3.78 7.82 -1.84
CA ASP A 23 2.85 8.23 -0.79
C ASP A 23 2.65 9.75 -0.71
N ASN A 24 3.70 10.53 -0.94
CA ASN A 24 3.60 11.99 -0.98
C ASN A 24 2.75 12.50 -2.14
N GLU A 25 2.80 11.85 -3.30
CA GLU A 25 1.96 12.18 -4.46
C GLU A 25 0.51 11.80 -4.22
N ARG A 26 0.29 10.63 -3.61
CA ARG A 26 -1.03 10.15 -3.22
C ARG A 26 -1.73 11.10 -2.25
N ARG A 27 -0.98 11.66 -1.30
CA ARG A 27 -1.52 12.59 -0.29
C ARG A 27 -1.76 13.99 -0.83
N ASN A 28 -1.07 14.37 -1.89
CA ASN A 28 -1.15 15.72 -2.43
C ASN A 28 -1.14 15.70 -3.97
N PRO A 29 -2.24 15.28 -4.58
CA PRO A 29 -2.35 15.11 -6.03
C PRO A 29 -2.43 16.45 -6.75
N THR A 30 -1.42 17.31 -6.61
CA THR A 30 -1.35 18.58 -7.35
C THR A 30 -0.76 18.36 -8.74
N GLY A 31 -1.51 18.70 -9.75
CA GLY A 31 -1.03 18.75 -11.14
C GLY A 31 -1.35 17.54 -12.00
N CYS A 32 -2.21 16.66 -11.54
CA CYS A 32 -2.68 15.54 -12.33
C CYS A 32 -4.19 15.64 -12.61
N GLU A 33 -4.56 15.82 -13.86
CA GLU A 33 -5.92 15.60 -14.35
C GLU A 33 -5.85 14.52 -15.47
N PRO A 34 -6.58 13.42 -15.37
CA PRO A 34 -7.57 12.97 -14.38
C PRO A 34 -6.97 11.95 -13.39
N CYS A 35 -6.73 12.37 -12.16
CA CYS A 35 -6.13 11.50 -11.14
C CYS A 35 -7.15 10.89 -10.16
N GLN A 36 -8.41 10.80 -10.55
CA GLN A 36 -9.46 10.27 -9.69
C GLN A 36 -9.18 8.82 -9.26
N ASP A 37 -8.62 8.02 -10.15
CA ASP A 37 -8.28 6.61 -9.90
C ASP A 37 -7.15 6.44 -8.87
N TRP A 38 -6.36 7.48 -8.63
CA TRP A 38 -5.20 7.42 -7.73
C TRP A 38 -5.58 7.68 -6.27
N LEU A 39 -6.67 8.41 -6.04
CA LEU A 39 -7.18 8.65 -4.69
C LEU A 39 -7.69 7.37 -4.03
N ASP A 40 -8.03 6.36 -4.83
CA ASP A 40 -8.54 5.08 -4.34
C ASP A 40 -7.43 4.05 -4.07
N GLN A 41 -6.16 4.39 -4.34
CA GLN A 41 -5.04 3.51 -4.02
C GLN A 41 -4.74 3.54 -2.51
N PRO A 42 -4.72 2.38 -1.85
CA PRO A 42 -4.30 2.31 -0.45
C PRO A 42 -2.80 2.54 -0.30
N SER A 43 -2.39 3.05 0.85
CA SER A 43 -0.98 3.10 1.21
C SER A 43 -0.43 1.73 1.56
N LEU A 44 0.90 1.60 1.55
CA LEU A 44 1.56 0.38 2.04
C LEU A 44 1.22 0.10 3.51
N ILE A 45 1.08 1.16 4.31
CA ILE A 45 0.67 1.06 5.72
C ILE A 45 -0.72 0.45 5.83
N GLU A 46 -1.71 0.98 5.11
CA GLU A 46 -3.09 0.48 5.13
C GLU A 46 -3.17 -0.97 4.67
N MET A 47 -2.44 -1.33 3.62
CA MET A 47 -2.41 -2.72 3.13
C MET A 47 -1.77 -3.66 4.15
N THR A 48 -0.66 -3.25 4.76
CA THR A 48 0.06 -4.04 5.77
C THR A 48 -0.80 -4.24 7.01
N GLU A 49 -1.42 -3.19 7.51
CA GLU A 49 -2.31 -3.25 8.67
C GLU A 49 -3.48 -4.22 8.41
N LYS A 50 -4.10 -4.12 7.24
CA LYS A 50 -5.20 -5.00 6.86
C LYS A 50 -4.75 -6.46 6.72
N ALA A 51 -3.57 -6.69 6.15
CA ALA A 51 -3.00 -8.03 6.06
C ALA A 51 -2.73 -8.65 7.44
N ILE A 52 -2.15 -7.89 8.36
CA ILE A 52 -1.91 -8.35 9.73
C ILE A 52 -3.24 -8.68 10.42
N GLN A 53 -4.25 -7.83 10.31
CA GLN A 53 -5.57 -8.08 10.88
C GLN A 53 -6.20 -9.38 10.37
N MET A 54 -6.05 -9.65 9.08
CA MET A 54 -6.59 -10.88 8.47
C MET A 54 -5.81 -12.12 8.89
N LEU A 55 -4.49 -12.06 8.86
CA LEU A 55 -3.62 -13.20 9.16
C LEU A 55 -3.62 -13.56 10.65
N SER A 56 -3.74 -12.59 11.53
CA SER A 56 -3.77 -12.81 12.99
C SER A 56 -5.04 -13.49 13.48
N LYS A 57 -6.05 -13.69 12.64
CA LYS A 57 -7.21 -14.52 13.01
C LYS A 57 -6.84 -15.99 13.24
N ASN A 58 -5.78 -16.48 12.62
CA ASN A 58 -5.32 -17.85 12.82
C ASN A 58 -4.32 -17.91 13.98
N GLU A 59 -4.84 -18.09 15.18
CA GLU A 59 -4.04 -18.16 16.41
C GLU A 59 -3.30 -19.50 16.59
N GLU A 60 -3.74 -20.56 15.90
CA GLU A 60 -3.18 -21.91 16.09
C GLU A 60 -1.83 -22.08 15.39
N ASN A 61 -1.71 -21.62 14.16
CA ASN A 61 -0.54 -21.88 13.30
C ASN A 61 0.36 -20.65 13.12
N GLY A 62 -0.10 -19.46 13.56
CA GLY A 62 0.58 -18.21 13.29
C GLY A 62 0.52 -17.85 11.80
N PHE A 63 1.37 -16.92 11.36
CA PHE A 63 1.41 -16.50 9.96
C PHE A 63 2.81 -16.04 9.53
N PHE A 64 3.02 -16.00 8.23
CA PHE A 64 4.15 -15.35 7.59
C PHE A 64 3.61 -14.24 6.67
N LEU A 65 4.19 -13.05 6.76
CA LEU A 65 3.85 -11.90 5.91
C LEU A 65 5.11 -11.29 5.33
N LEU A 66 5.14 -11.13 4.01
CA LEU A 66 6.17 -10.39 3.31
C LEU A 66 5.61 -9.04 2.88
N VAL A 67 6.29 -7.97 3.26
CA VAL A 67 5.95 -6.59 2.88
C VAL A 67 7.13 -5.96 2.16
N GLU A 68 6.87 -5.37 1.00
CA GLU A 68 7.90 -4.74 0.20
C GLU A 68 7.53 -3.28 -0.11
N GLY A 69 8.41 -2.36 0.25
CA GLY A 69 8.38 -0.98 -0.22
C GLY A 69 9.05 -0.85 -1.59
N GLY A 70 8.48 -1.46 -2.62
CA GLY A 70 9.12 -1.65 -3.92
C GLY A 70 9.53 -0.37 -4.65
N ARG A 71 8.85 0.75 -4.40
CA ARG A 71 9.19 2.03 -5.04
C ARG A 71 10.28 2.84 -4.33
N ILE A 72 10.81 2.37 -3.22
CA ILE A 72 11.99 2.98 -2.59
C ILE A 72 13.17 2.96 -3.56
N ASP A 73 13.36 1.87 -4.29
CA ASP A 73 14.39 1.76 -5.34
C ASP A 73 14.19 2.81 -6.45
N HIS A 74 12.96 2.99 -6.94
CA HIS A 74 12.63 4.02 -7.92
C HIS A 74 12.94 5.43 -7.41
N ALA A 75 12.63 5.72 -6.16
CA ALA A 75 12.95 7.01 -5.54
C ALA A 75 14.46 7.25 -5.46
N HIS A 76 15.23 6.21 -5.24
CA HIS A 76 16.69 6.27 -5.26
C HIS A 76 17.23 6.56 -6.66
N HIS A 77 16.70 5.89 -7.67
CA HIS A 77 17.08 6.12 -9.07
C HIS A 77 16.81 7.56 -9.52
N ASP A 78 15.70 8.12 -9.07
CA ASP A 78 15.30 9.50 -9.38
C ASP A 78 15.96 10.54 -8.47
N THR A 79 16.82 10.10 -7.53
CA THR A 79 17.47 10.97 -6.51
C THR A 79 16.46 11.82 -5.71
N TYR A 80 15.28 11.29 -5.49
CA TYR A 80 14.16 12.01 -4.89
C TYR A 80 14.21 11.90 -3.34
N VAL A 81 15.05 12.68 -2.72
CA VAL A 81 15.32 12.63 -1.27
C VAL A 81 14.04 12.71 -0.42
N ARG A 82 13.06 13.50 -0.85
CA ARG A 82 11.79 13.67 -0.12
C ARG A 82 11.01 12.37 0.01
N LEU A 83 11.13 11.45 -0.94
CA LEU A 83 10.43 10.17 -0.92
C LEU A 83 11.00 9.19 0.09
N HIS A 84 12.28 9.31 0.45
CA HIS A 84 12.92 8.44 1.42
C HIS A 84 12.37 8.61 2.84
N PHE A 85 11.86 9.79 3.17
CA PHE A 85 11.31 10.10 4.49
C PHE A 85 9.82 9.83 4.63
N THR A 86 9.13 9.49 3.54
CA THR A 86 7.68 9.22 3.54
C THR A 86 7.35 7.73 3.59
N PHE A 87 8.35 6.87 3.46
CA PHE A 87 8.20 5.43 3.69
C PHE A 87 8.63 5.10 5.12
N PRO A 88 7.72 4.53 5.92
CA PRO A 88 8.09 3.96 7.22
C PRO A 88 8.97 2.73 7.03
#